data_2e6d839012a894b455fbfae1a29dfc86
#
_entry.id   2e6d839012a894b455fbfae1a29dfc86
#
_cell.length_a   1.000
_cell.length_b   1.000
_cell.length_c   1.000
_cell.angle_alpha   90.00
_cell.angle_beta   90.00
_cell.angle_gamma   90.00
#
_symmetry.space_group_name_H-M   'P 1'
#
loop_
_entity.id
_entity.type
_entity.pdbx_description
1 polymer ?
#
loop_
_entity_poly.entity_id
_entity_poly.type
_entity_poly.pdbx_seq_one_letter_code
_entity_poly.pdbx_strand_id
1 'polypeptide(L)'
;MSENATDITNDNIQDNNGNDSLLTGGSLYESSTDKYKDNLSSAITFFVCGGIGIILMILNDIGIIKIVTKDAHSFLFINIVLGLLFIGFIAIGVWSLKYSNKIKAKAETEDKKAADVLNWLEDNITKEDIENSYTGDIQEEMKYFNRTAYVKEQLTVQFTELSDEEAENFSEQFVEKMFN
;
A
#
# COMPACT_ATOMS: atom_id res chain seq x y z
N MET A 1 1.65 -19.12 -50.89
CA MET A 1 3.00 -18.56 -50.97
C MET A 1 3.08 -17.37 -50.10
N SER A 2 3.83 -17.54 -49.03
CA SER A 2 4.49 -16.61 -48.07
C SER A 2 3.62 -15.41 -47.61
N GLU A 3 2.95 -15.44 -46.51
CA GLU A 3 3.45 -15.34 -45.08
C GLU A 3 4.45 -14.23 -44.86
N ASN A 4 3.97 -13.19 -44.20
CA ASN A 4 4.82 -12.33 -43.39
C ASN A 4 4.20 -12.16 -42.00
N ALA A 5 4.79 -12.83 -41.06
CA ALA A 5 4.59 -12.63 -39.63
C ALA A 5 5.19 -11.29 -39.23
N THR A 6 4.36 -10.41 -38.69
CA THR A 6 4.81 -9.18 -38.04
C THR A 6 5.12 -9.49 -36.57
N ASP A 7 6.39 -9.36 -36.28
CA ASP A 7 7.03 -9.35 -34.97
C ASP A 7 6.42 -8.24 -34.09
N ILE A 8 5.74 -8.61 -33.03
CA ILE A 8 5.26 -7.68 -32.01
C ILE A 8 6.26 -7.74 -30.87
N THR A 9 7.14 -6.76 -30.86
CA THR A 9 8.02 -6.46 -29.74
C THR A 9 7.21 -6.23 -28.46
N ASN A 10 7.44 -7.11 -27.48
CA ASN A 10 7.02 -6.96 -26.12
C ASN A 10 7.76 -5.79 -25.47
N ASP A 11 7.10 -4.65 -25.32
CA ASP A 11 7.51 -3.63 -24.37
C ASP A 11 7.14 -4.10 -22.97
N ASN A 12 8.18 -4.49 -22.22
CA ASN A 12 8.15 -4.70 -20.78
C ASN A 12 7.80 -3.37 -20.08
N ILE A 13 6.53 -3.13 -19.87
CA ILE A 13 6.08 -2.18 -18.86
C ILE A 13 6.13 -2.95 -17.53
N GLN A 14 7.20 -2.71 -16.80
CA GLN A 14 7.39 -3.20 -15.44
C GLN A 14 6.53 -2.33 -14.51
N ASP A 15 5.22 -2.59 -14.48
CA ASP A 15 4.34 -2.08 -13.43
C ASP A 15 4.61 -2.84 -12.13
N ASN A 16 5.62 -2.33 -11.42
CA ASN A 16 5.90 -2.68 -10.06
C ASN A 16 4.98 -1.84 -9.16
N ASN A 17 3.75 -2.26 -8.99
CA ASN A 17 2.91 -1.70 -7.93
C ASN A 17 1.91 -2.74 -7.41
N GLY A 18 2.29 -3.32 -6.30
CA GLY A 18 1.47 -3.62 -5.13
C GLY A 18 0.01 -4.05 -5.31
N ASN A 19 -0.25 -5.17 -6.01
CA ASN A 19 -1.54 -5.84 -5.92
C ASN A 19 -1.38 -7.36 -5.81
N ASP A 20 -0.34 -7.81 -5.10
CA ASP A 20 -0.09 -9.23 -4.87
C ASP A 20 -0.85 -9.80 -3.66
N SER A 21 -1.57 -8.95 -2.92
CA SER A 21 -2.31 -9.35 -1.72
C SER A 21 -3.71 -9.93 -1.99
N LEU A 22 -4.17 -9.95 -3.25
CA LEU A 22 -5.51 -10.43 -3.58
C LEU A 22 -5.58 -11.93 -3.93
N LEU A 23 -4.44 -12.63 -4.04
CA LEU A 23 -4.39 -14.04 -4.43
C LEU A 23 -3.86 -14.98 -3.35
N THR A 24 -3.25 -14.46 -2.31
CA THR A 24 -2.92 -15.20 -1.10
C THR A 24 -4.01 -14.88 -0.07
N GLY A 25 -4.65 -15.90 0.51
CA GLY A 25 -5.67 -15.74 1.56
C GLY A 25 -5.09 -15.13 2.85
N GLY A 26 -4.35 -14.03 2.71
CA GLY A 26 -3.79 -13.25 3.78
C GLY A 26 -4.87 -12.41 4.45
N SER A 27 -4.72 -12.24 5.74
CA SER A 27 -5.54 -11.41 6.61
C SER A 27 -5.91 -10.07 5.98
N LEU A 28 -7.17 -9.68 6.08
CA LEU A 28 -7.67 -8.35 5.68
C LEU A 28 -7.13 -7.21 6.56
N TYR A 29 -6.13 -7.49 7.39
CA TYR A 29 -5.50 -6.51 8.25
C TYR A 29 -4.66 -5.52 7.44
N GLU A 30 -5.15 -4.30 7.32
CA GLU A 30 -4.45 -3.18 6.69
C GLU A 30 -3.76 -2.34 7.76
N SER A 31 -2.43 -2.38 7.78
CA SER A 31 -1.59 -1.64 8.71
C SER A 31 -1.81 -0.12 8.61
N SER A 32 -1.72 0.59 9.75
CA SER A 32 -1.73 2.07 9.75
C SER A 32 -0.55 2.65 8.97
N THR A 33 0.56 1.92 8.87
CA THR A 33 1.71 2.30 8.06
C THR A 33 1.38 2.30 6.57
N ASP A 34 0.65 1.32 6.07
CA ASP A 34 0.25 1.27 4.67
C ASP A 34 -0.75 2.39 4.36
N LYS A 35 -1.73 2.61 5.23
CA LYS A 35 -2.66 3.76 5.12
C LYS A 35 -1.92 5.10 5.12
N TYR A 36 -0.88 5.23 5.93
CA TYR A 36 -0.04 6.43 5.94
C TYR A 36 0.68 6.63 4.61
N LYS A 37 1.34 5.59 4.08
CA LYS A 37 2.07 5.62 2.81
C LYS A 37 1.15 5.94 1.63
N ASP A 38 -0.03 5.33 1.57
CA ASP A 38 -1.00 5.56 0.51
C ASP A 38 -1.53 6.99 0.52
N ASN A 39 -1.88 7.52 1.71
CA ASN A 39 -2.32 8.91 1.82
C ASN A 39 -1.20 9.91 1.49
N LEU A 40 0.04 9.61 1.87
CA LEU A 40 1.19 10.44 1.53
C LEU A 40 1.47 10.42 0.02
N SER A 41 1.46 9.26 -0.61
CA SER A 41 1.61 9.10 -2.06
C SER A 41 0.53 9.85 -2.82
N SER A 42 -0.72 9.70 -2.41
CA SER A 42 -1.86 10.43 -2.97
C SER A 42 -1.69 11.94 -2.84
N ALA A 43 -1.27 12.43 -1.67
CA ALA A 43 -1.03 13.85 -1.46
C ALA A 43 0.04 14.40 -2.42
N ILE A 44 1.16 13.69 -2.57
CA ILE A 44 2.24 14.07 -3.49
C ILE A 44 1.73 14.13 -4.93
N THR A 45 0.97 13.11 -5.35
CA THR A 45 0.39 13.07 -6.70
C THR A 45 -0.51 14.27 -6.96
N PHE A 46 -1.40 14.61 -6.02
CA PHE A 46 -2.27 15.78 -6.16
C PHE A 46 -1.49 17.11 -6.18
N PHE A 47 -0.43 17.24 -5.40
CA PHE A 47 0.43 18.43 -5.46
C PHE A 47 1.19 18.54 -6.77
N VAL A 48 1.72 17.44 -7.29
CA VAL A 48 2.44 17.43 -8.57
C VAL A 48 1.49 17.77 -9.71
N CYS A 49 0.34 17.11 -9.79
CA CYS A 49 -0.65 17.37 -10.83
C CYS A 49 -1.21 18.81 -10.75
N GLY A 50 -1.58 19.26 -9.57
CA GLY A 50 -2.08 20.61 -9.34
C GLY A 50 -1.03 21.68 -9.63
N GLY A 51 0.20 21.48 -9.15
CA GLY A 51 1.32 22.40 -9.35
C GLY A 51 1.74 22.53 -10.81
N ILE A 52 1.93 21.42 -11.51
CA ILE A 52 2.24 21.41 -12.95
C ILE A 52 1.10 22.06 -13.74
N GLY A 53 -0.14 21.74 -13.42
CA GLY A 53 -1.31 22.31 -14.07
C GLY A 53 -1.36 23.84 -13.96
N ILE A 54 -1.12 24.39 -12.77
CA ILE A 54 -1.06 25.84 -12.55
C ILE A 54 0.09 26.48 -13.34
N ILE A 55 1.28 25.87 -13.34
CA ILE A 55 2.43 26.36 -14.09
C ILE A 55 2.11 26.42 -15.58
N LEU A 56 1.54 25.35 -16.15
CA LEU A 56 1.15 25.30 -17.56
C LEU A 56 0.10 26.36 -17.89
N MET A 57 -0.87 26.59 -17.01
CA MET A 57 -1.88 27.61 -17.17
C MET A 57 -1.26 29.02 -17.19
N ILE A 58 -0.34 29.33 -16.29
CA ILE A 58 0.39 30.60 -16.26
C ILE A 58 1.21 30.79 -17.54
N LEU A 59 1.93 29.75 -17.99
CA LEU A 59 2.71 29.79 -19.24
C LEU A 59 1.84 30.02 -20.48
N ASN A 60 0.63 29.48 -20.48
CA ASN A 60 -0.36 29.75 -21.53
C ASN A 60 -0.86 31.20 -21.49
N ASP A 61 -1.12 31.76 -20.30
CA ASP A 61 -1.61 33.13 -20.13
C ASP A 61 -0.55 34.18 -20.51
N ILE A 62 0.72 33.90 -20.24
CA ILE A 62 1.84 34.74 -20.67
C ILE A 62 2.07 34.63 -22.19
N GLY A 63 1.61 33.53 -22.81
CA GLY A 63 1.73 33.30 -24.25
C GLY A 63 3.01 32.57 -24.68
N ILE A 64 3.73 31.96 -23.70
CA ILE A 64 4.90 31.13 -23.96
C ILE A 64 4.44 29.80 -24.61
N ILE A 65 3.35 29.24 -24.09
CA ILE A 65 2.71 28.04 -24.64
C ILE A 65 1.34 28.45 -25.14
N LYS A 66 0.92 27.94 -26.31
CA LYS A 66 -0.39 28.23 -26.87
C LYS A 66 -1.27 26.98 -26.85
N ILE A 67 -1.72 26.58 -25.66
CA ILE A 67 -2.66 25.47 -25.49
C ILE A 67 -4.07 25.94 -25.81
N VAL A 68 -4.45 27.11 -25.28
CA VAL A 68 -5.73 27.76 -25.57
C VAL A 68 -5.47 29.15 -26.13
N THR A 69 -6.02 29.42 -27.31
CA THR A 69 -5.85 30.71 -27.98
C THR A 69 -6.71 31.80 -27.32
N LYS A 70 -6.13 32.98 -27.10
CA LYS A 70 -6.79 34.11 -26.40
C LYS A 70 -8.01 34.65 -27.18
N ASP A 71 -8.09 34.36 -28.47
CA ASP A 71 -9.18 34.81 -29.33
C ASP A 71 -10.45 33.96 -29.21
N ALA A 72 -10.39 32.85 -28.49
CA ALA A 72 -11.56 32.01 -28.26
C ALA A 72 -12.49 32.67 -27.26
N HIS A 73 -13.77 32.82 -27.60
CA HIS A 73 -14.80 33.32 -26.66
C HIS A 73 -14.86 32.49 -25.37
N SER A 74 -14.41 31.23 -25.44
CA SER A 74 -14.33 30.29 -24.31
C SER A 74 -13.08 30.43 -23.44
N PHE A 75 -12.08 31.28 -23.84
CA PHE A 75 -10.79 31.37 -23.13
C PHE A 75 -10.94 31.63 -21.62
N LEU A 76 -11.74 32.64 -21.27
CA LEU A 76 -11.98 33.00 -19.89
C LEU A 76 -12.66 31.86 -19.10
N PHE A 77 -13.66 31.22 -19.73
CA PHE A 77 -14.38 30.12 -19.12
C PHE A 77 -13.46 28.90 -18.87
N ILE A 78 -12.65 28.54 -19.85
CA ILE A 78 -11.70 27.44 -19.75
C ILE A 78 -10.69 27.71 -18.63
N ASN A 79 -10.14 28.92 -18.55
CA ASN A 79 -9.18 29.29 -17.49
C ASN A 79 -9.81 29.24 -16.09
N ILE A 80 -11.06 29.68 -15.92
CA ILE A 80 -11.76 29.58 -14.65
C ILE A 80 -11.96 28.13 -14.25
N VAL A 81 -12.43 27.29 -15.18
CA VAL A 81 -12.70 25.86 -14.89
C VAL A 81 -11.39 25.11 -14.57
N LEU A 82 -10.35 25.30 -15.36
CA LEU A 82 -9.04 24.69 -15.11
C LEU A 82 -8.40 25.19 -13.82
N GLY A 83 -8.49 26.50 -13.55
CA GLY A 83 -7.98 27.09 -12.33
C GLY A 83 -8.65 26.51 -11.08
N LEU A 84 -9.99 26.42 -11.10
CA LEU A 84 -10.74 25.79 -9.99
C LEU A 84 -10.37 24.31 -9.81
N LEU A 85 -10.17 23.57 -10.92
CA LEU A 85 -9.78 22.16 -10.89
C LEU A 85 -8.39 21.98 -10.24
N PHE A 86 -7.40 22.76 -10.64
CA PHE A 86 -6.04 22.66 -10.10
C PHE A 86 -5.96 23.15 -8.64
N ILE A 87 -6.70 24.19 -8.29
CA ILE A 87 -6.84 24.62 -6.88
C ILE A 87 -7.50 23.51 -6.06
N GLY A 88 -8.51 22.83 -6.62
CA GLY A 88 -9.13 21.67 -6.00
C GLY A 88 -8.14 20.54 -5.73
N PHE A 89 -7.27 20.22 -6.67
CA PHE A 89 -6.21 19.21 -6.48
C PHE A 89 -5.27 19.57 -5.33
N ILE A 90 -4.84 20.84 -5.26
CA ILE A 90 -4.00 21.32 -4.14
C ILE A 90 -4.74 21.21 -2.81
N ALA A 91 -6.01 21.60 -2.76
CA ALA A 91 -6.81 21.50 -1.54
C ALA A 91 -6.96 20.06 -1.06
N ILE A 92 -7.21 19.11 -1.97
CA ILE A 92 -7.26 17.67 -1.67
C ILE A 92 -5.89 17.19 -1.20
N GLY A 93 -4.80 17.59 -1.84
CA GLY A 93 -3.43 17.26 -1.44
C GLY A 93 -3.12 17.72 -0.01
N VAL A 94 -3.49 18.97 0.35
CA VAL A 94 -3.32 19.49 1.72
C VAL A 94 -4.15 18.70 2.72
N TRP A 95 -5.38 18.34 2.38
CA TRP A 95 -6.25 17.55 3.24
C TRP A 95 -5.69 16.14 3.46
N SER A 96 -5.27 15.47 2.39
CA SER A 96 -4.64 14.15 2.44
C SER A 96 -3.36 14.16 3.28
N LEU A 97 -2.51 15.20 3.14
CA LEU A 97 -1.30 15.34 3.95
C LEU A 97 -1.61 15.52 5.44
N LYS A 98 -2.62 16.34 5.77
CA LYS A 98 -3.07 16.51 7.17
C LYS A 98 -3.58 15.20 7.77
N TYR A 99 -4.33 14.43 6.99
CA TYR A 99 -4.84 13.13 7.40
C TYR A 99 -3.69 12.13 7.59
N SER A 100 -2.75 12.07 6.65
CA SER A 100 -1.54 11.26 6.74
C SER A 100 -0.76 11.54 8.03
N ASN A 101 -0.53 12.81 8.37
CA ASN A 101 0.17 13.18 9.60
C ASN A 101 -0.53 12.72 10.89
N LYS A 102 -1.86 12.62 10.89
CA LYS A 102 -2.61 12.07 12.03
C LYS A 102 -2.40 10.56 12.19
N ILE A 103 -2.27 9.85 11.07
CA ILE A 103 -2.07 8.40 11.08
C ILE A 103 -0.62 8.06 11.43
N LYS A 104 0.33 8.94 11.12
CA LYS A 104 1.76 8.70 11.32
C LYS A 104 2.10 8.27 12.75
N ALA A 105 1.60 9.00 13.75
CA ALA A 105 1.86 8.68 15.15
C ALA A 105 1.31 7.30 15.55
N LYS A 106 0.17 6.91 14.97
CA LYS A 106 -0.43 5.59 15.17
C LYS A 106 0.40 4.51 14.48
N ALA A 107 0.82 4.75 13.25
CA ALA A 107 1.69 3.86 12.48
C ALA A 107 3.01 3.58 13.21
N GLU A 108 3.68 4.61 13.72
CA GLU A 108 4.92 4.45 14.49
C GLU A 108 4.73 3.62 15.76
N THR A 109 3.56 3.69 16.40
CA THR A 109 3.24 2.88 17.57
C THR A 109 2.96 1.43 17.19
N GLU A 110 2.24 1.21 16.10
CA GLU A 110 1.96 -0.13 15.55
C GLU A 110 3.24 -0.80 15.06
N ASP A 111 4.13 -0.07 14.38
CA ASP A 111 5.42 -0.60 13.91
C ASP A 111 6.31 -1.05 15.10
N LYS A 112 6.33 -0.29 16.20
CA LYS A 112 7.04 -0.70 17.41
C LYS A 112 6.44 -1.95 18.03
N LYS A 113 5.11 -1.98 18.19
CA LYS A 113 4.38 -3.14 18.68
C LYS A 113 4.66 -4.37 17.82
N ALA A 114 4.62 -4.21 16.49
CA ALA A 114 4.93 -5.29 15.56
C ALA A 114 6.36 -5.79 15.71
N ALA A 115 7.34 -4.88 15.86
CA ALA A 115 8.73 -5.27 16.09
C ALA A 115 8.91 -6.02 17.42
N ASP A 116 8.26 -5.55 18.49
CA ASP A 116 8.33 -6.21 19.81
C ASP A 116 7.72 -7.62 19.76
N VAL A 117 6.58 -7.78 19.08
CA VAL A 117 5.92 -9.08 18.89
C VAL A 117 6.79 -10.04 18.08
N LEU A 118 7.31 -9.58 16.93
CA LEU A 118 8.14 -10.44 16.06
C LEU A 118 9.46 -10.81 16.73
N ASN A 119 10.12 -9.91 17.43
CA ASN A 119 11.32 -10.20 18.19
C ASN A 119 11.05 -11.24 19.28
N TRP A 120 9.94 -11.08 20.01
CA TRP A 120 9.56 -12.07 21.02
C TRP A 120 9.31 -13.46 20.41
N LEU A 121 8.64 -13.53 19.25
CA LEU A 121 8.43 -14.79 18.55
C LEU A 121 9.77 -15.45 18.16
N GLU A 122 10.72 -14.67 17.62
CA GLU A 122 12.05 -15.16 17.22
C GLU A 122 12.86 -15.67 18.42
N ASP A 123 12.71 -15.02 19.57
CA ASP A 123 13.46 -15.38 20.78
C ASP A 123 12.85 -16.57 21.54
N ASN A 124 11.54 -16.80 21.45
CA ASN A 124 10.82 -17.74 22.29
C ASN A 124 10.21 -18.94 21.57
N ILE A 125 10.04 -18.88 20.23
CA ILE A 125 9.41 -19.95 19.47
C ILE A 125 10.38 -20.49 18.41
N THR A 126 10.70 -21.77 18.55
CA THR A 126 11.56 -22.46 17.57
C THR A 126 10.72 -23.24 16.55
N LYS A 127 11.36 -23.57 15.42
CA LYS A 127 10.74 -24.45 14.43
C LYS A 127 10.34 -25.80 15.01
N GLU A 128 11.14 -26.32 15.94
CA GLU A 128 10.88 -27.59 16.61
C GLU A 128 9.64 -27.51 17.52
N ASP A 129 9.43 -26.41 18.21
CA ASP A 129 8.25 -26.22 19.06
C ASP A 129 6.98 -26.26 18.22
N ILE A 130 7.00 -25.57 17.07
CA ILE A 130 5.87 -25.55 16.12
C ILE A 130 5.61 -26.93 15.54
N GLU A 131 6.64 -27.65 15.09
CA GLU A 131 6.49 -29.00 14.51
C GLU A 131 6.03 -30.03 15.58
N ASN A 132 6.41 -29.87 16.82
CA ASN A 132 5.99 -30.74 17.94
C ASN A 132 4.57 -30.42 18.45
N SER A 133 3.98 -29.30 18.07
CA SER A 133 2.64 -28.89 18.51
C SER A 133 1.52 -29.76 17.93
N TYR A 134 1.80 -30.47 16.84
CA TYR A 134 0.85 -31.38 16.21
C TYR A 134 1.49 -32.76 15.97
N THR A 135 0.69 -33.83 16.06
CA THR A 135 1.13 -35.21 15.89
C THR A 135 0.45 -35.85 14.68
N GLY A 136 1.22 -36.63 13.92
CA GLY A 136 0.74 -37.44 12.79
C GLY A 136 1.16 -36.93 11.42
N ASP A 137 0.95 -37.78 10.40
CA ASP A 137 1.17 -37.42 9.02
C ASP A 137 -0.04 -36.65 8.50
N ILE A 138 0.10 -35.32 8.46
CA ILE A 138 -0.96 -34.37 8.08
C ILE A 138 -0.65 -33.82 6.70
N GLN A 139 -1.69 -33.51 5.90
CA GLN A 139 -1.53 -32.82 4.61
C GLN A 139 -0.86 -31.46 4.80
N GLU A 140 -0.04 -31.01 3.84
CA GLU A 140 0.72 -29.76 3.94
C GLU A 140 -0.16 -28.54 4.25
N GLU A 141 -1.34 -28.46 3.64
CA GLU A 141 -2.31 -27.40 3.91
C GLU A 141 -2.76 -27.35 5.38
N MET A 142 -2.98 -28.53 5.98
CA MET A 142 -3.34 -28.64 7.39
C MET A 142 -2.16 -28.33 8.31
N LYS A 143 -0.92 -28.60 7.88
CA LYS A 143 0.29 -28.21 8.64
C LYS A 143 0.37 -26.71 8.77
N TYR A 144 0.12 -25.96 7.69
CA TYR A 144 0.12 -24.50 7.74
C TYR A 144 -0.88 -23.97 8.77
N PHE A 145 -2.12 -24.45 8.75
CA PHE A 145 -3.15 -24.05 9.72
C PHE A 145 -2.76 -24.37 11.17
N ASN A 146 -2.20 -25.56 11.41
CA ASN A 146 -1.80 -25.97 12.75
C ASN A 146 -0.61 -25.13 13.27
N ARG A 147 0.35 -24.85 12.41
CA ARG A 147 1.50 -23.97 12.72
C ARG A 147 1.04 -22.56 13.10
N THR A 148 0.18 -21.98 12.28
CA THR A 148 -0.40 -20.64 12.50
C THR A 148 -1.24 -20.62 13.78
N ALA A 149 -2.07 -21.63 14.00
CA ALA A 149 -2.90 -21.72 15.21
C ALA A 149 -2.05 -21.81 16.49
N TYR A 150 -0.98 -22.60 16.49
CA TYR A 150 -0.07 -22.70 17.63
C TYR A 150 0.60 -21.35 17.94
N VAL A 151 1.16 -20.69 16.94
CA VAL A 151 1.81 -19.38 17.12
C VAL A 151 0.81 -18.34 17.60
N LYS A 152 -0.41 -18.32 17.04
CA LYS A 152 -1.50 -17.43 17.45
C LYS A 152 -1.88 -17.64 18.91
N GLU A 153 -1.97 -18.89 19.37
CA GLU A 153 -2.25 -19.21 20.77
C GLU A 153 -1.16 -18.65 21.70
N GLN A 154 0.12 -18.84 21.36
CA GLN A 154 1.22 -18.31 22.15
C GLN A 154 1.19 -16.78 22.21
N LEU A 155 0.88 -16.12 21.08
CA LEU A 155 0.75 -14.66 21.02
C LEU A 155 -0.40 -14.14 21.89
N THR A 156 -1.56 -14.77 21.86
CA THR A 156 -2.73 -14.33 22.65
C THR A 156 -2.52 -14.50 24.16
N VAL A 157 -1.71 -15.46 24.57
CA VAL A 157 -1.32 -15.65 25.97
C VAL A 157 -0.32 -14.58 26.41
N GLN A 158 0.66 -14.26 25.58
CA GLN A 158 1.74 -13.34 25.94
C GLN A 158 1.35 -11.87 25.78
N PHE A 159 0.62 -11.54 24.73
CA PHE A 159 0.21 -10.19 24.38
C PHE A 159 -1.32 -10.06 24.40
N THR A 160 -1.88 -9.91 25.58
CA THR A 160 -3.34 -9.83 25.78
C THR A 160 -3.99 -8.60 25.17
N GLU A 161 -3.19 -7.59 24.78
CA GLU A 161 -3.62 -6.38 24.09
C GLU A 161 -3.70 -6.53 22.55
N LEU A 162 -3.27 -7.67 22.00
CA LEU A 162 -3.45 -7.94 20.57
C LEU A 162 -4.90 -8.27 20.27
N SER A 163 -5.43 -7.69 19.19
CA SER A 163 -6.69 -8.16 18.63
C SER A 163 -6.50 -9.54 17.98
N ASP A 164 -7.59 -10.27 17.81
CA ASP A 164 -7.58 -11.58 17.16
C ASP A 164 -7.02 -11.51 15.75
N GLU A 165 -7.35 -10.44 15.00
CA GLU A 165 -6.85 -10.17 13.65
C GLU A 165 -5.36 -9.85 13.62
N GLU A 166 -4.86 -9.08 14.60
CA GLU A 166 -3.42 -8.80 14.71
C GLU A 166 -2.63 -10.07 15.05
N ALA A 167 -3.11 -10.86 16.00
CA ALA A 167 -2.48 -12.11 16.39
C ALA A 167 -2.42 -13.10 15.22
N GLU A 168 -3.48 -13.19 14.42
CA GLU A 168 -3.53 -14.00 13.21
C GLU A 168 -2.51 -13.53 12.17
N ASN A 169 -2.50 -12.24 11.87
CA ASN A 169 -1.56 -11.66 10.91
C ASN A 169 -0.09 -11.89 11.30
N PHE A 170 0.28 -11.67 12.58
CA PHE A 170 1.64 -11.92 13.04
C PHE A 170 2.02 -13.39 13.02
N SER A 171 1.08 -14.28 13.34
CA SER A 171 1.33 -15.72 13.28
C SER A 171 1.54 -16.22 11.87
N GLU A 172 0.75 -15.73 10.90
CA GLU A 172 0.92 -16.04 9.48
C GLU A 172 2.29 -15.55 8.97
N GLN A 173 2.63 -14.29 9.22
CA GLN A 173 3.93 -13.71 8.81
C GLN A 173 5.11 -14.49 9.40
N PHE A 174 5.02 -14.87 10.68
CA PHE A 174 6.08 -15.59 11.34
C PHE A 174 6.25 -17.01 10.78
N VAL A 175 5.15 -17.74 10.59
CA VAL A 175 5.14 -19.09 10.01
C VAL A 175 5.66 -19.04 8.57
N GLU A 176 5.23 -18.08 7.78
CA GLU A 176 5.73 -17.92 6.40
C GLU A 176 7.23 -17.65 6.38
N LYS A 177 7.73 -16.76 7.22
CA LYS A 177 9.17 -16.47 7.34
C LYS A 177 9.99 -17.70 7.75
N MET A 178 9.44 -18.53 8.63
CA MET A 178 10.16 -19.66 9.21
C MET A 178 10.16 -20.91 8.32
N PHE A 179 9.14 -21.10 7.47
CA PHE A 179 8.94 -22.32 6.69
C PHE A 179 9.07 -22.15 5.18
N ASN A 180 9.15 -20.92 4.66
CA ASN A 180 9.48 -20.60 3.26
C ASN A 180 10.91 -20.09 3.13
#